data_bc6a83e2a59792971721e01a17f5e82d
#
_entry.id   bc6a83e2a59792971721e01a17f5e82d
#
_cell.length_a   1.000
_cell.length_b   1.000
_cell.length_c   1.000
_cell.angle_alpha   90.00
_cell.angle_beta   90.00
_cell.angle_gamma   90.00
#
_symmetry.space_group_name_H-M   'P 1'
#
loop_
_entity.id
_entity.type
_entity.pdbx_description
1 polymer ?
#
loop_
_entity_poly.entity_id
_entity_poly.type
_entity_poly.pdbx_seq_one_letter_code
_entity_poly.pdbx_strand_id
1 'polypeptide(L)'
;MGYSMWILLLVLSFARFAWATGDLVRLYEWSPGNTLAPIILPVKSGETPEQAATRYMRELQRQPELMELFEGRTPDLALSGFKPLNENSRESRALLIANLPKDYGMNSQRVINFKKIFAQSRHSSFILPMNANLGLSLEETRDLFKQISEKFPFMVAMGGDDVEPTLYKKQNTHSRNTIPTRDQFEIQLIKSYVAQEKGFLLGVCRGSQISAVALGYQLMQDVPFHVGDKVSHGNDWHEIQVHKTKHNILGSLVPNADGKLLVNSLHHQAVIYKENGPLQLAAQGHDGVTEATEFKNGRGLLLQFHPELMNNQLGSKILWRIVQQKNVVMPSRCSKIFAL
;
A
#
# COMPACT_ATOMS: atom_id res chain seq x y z
N MET A 1 59.65 -25.68 -30.52
CA MET A 1 58.99 -25.82 -29.21
C MET A 1 57.82 -24.86 -29.20
N GLY A 2 56.64 -25.34 -29.58
CA GLY A 2 55.41 -24.53 -29.63
C GLY A 2 54.41 -25.09 -28.66
N TYR A 3 53.99 -24.33 -27.68
CA TYR A 3 52.91 -24.70 -26.77
C TYR A 3 51.58 -24.23 -27.35
N SER A 4 50.78 -25.15 -27.82
CA SER A 4 49.37 -24.95 -28.16
C SER A 4 48.55 -24.80 -26.88
N MET A 5 47.99 -23.63 -26.68
CA MET A 5 47.08 -23.34 -25.61
C MET A 5 45.65 -23.63 -26.06
N TRP A 6 45.07 -24.73 -25.58
CA TRP A 6 43.66 -25.06 -25.80
C TRP A 6 42.79 -24.19 -24.89
N ILE A 7 42.07 -23.28 -25.51
CA ILE A 7 41.03 -22.49 -24.82
C ILE A 7 39.78 -23.37 -24.73
N LEU A 8 39.48 -23.83 -23.53
CA LEU A 8 38.27 -24.56 -23.21
C LEU A 8 37.10 -23.57 -23.16
N LEU A 9 36.35 -23.46 -24.23
CA LEU A 9 35.08 -22.72 -24.26
C LEU A 9 34.04 -23.50 -23.43
N LEU A 10 33.84 -23.10 -22.19
CA LEU A 10 32.71 -23.51 -21.37
C LEU A 10 31.45 -22.84 -21.94
N VAL A 11 30.74 -23.54 -22.80
CA VAL A 11 29.39 -23.19 -23.22
C VAL A 11 28.47 -23.42 -22.02
N LEU A 12 28.25 -22.40 -21.23
CA LEU A 12 27.16 -22.40 -20.27
C LEU A 12 25.84 -22.48 -21.05
N SER A 13 25.31 -23.68 -21.16
CA SER A 13 23.94 -23.89 -21.58
C SER A 13 23.03 -23.27 -20.52
N PHE A 14 22.59 -22.04 -20.78
CA PHE A 14 21.42 -21.52 -20.11
C PHE A 14 20.24 -22.41 -20.49
N ALA A 15 19.96 -23.37 -19.64
CA ALA A 15 18.68 -24.05 -19.67
C ALA A 15 17.62 -22.94 -19.56
N ARG A 16 17.01 -22.62 -20.70
CA ARG A 16 15.75 -21.87 -20.73
C ARG A 16 14.76 -22.79 -20.03
N PHE A 17 14.58 -22.58 -18.71
CA PHE A 17 13.38 -23.04 -18.05
C PHE A 17 12.23 -22.37 -18.79
N ALA A 18 11.55 -23.12 -19.62
CA ALA A 18 10.26 -22.75 -20.14
C ALA A 18 9.38 -22.55 -18.92
N TRP A 19 9.10 -21.30 -18.61
CA TRP A 19 8.16 -20.94 -17.56
C TRP A 19 6.83 -21.58 -17.95
N ALA A 20 6.31 -22.41 -17.06
CA ALA A 20 4.95 -22.88 -17.21
C ALA A 20 4.06 -21.64 -17.35
N THR A 21 3.28 -21.54 -18.42
CA THR A 21 2.44 -20.40 -18.80
C THR A 21 1.16 -20.33 -17.96
N GLY A 22 1.22 -20.63 -16.66
CA GLY A 22 0.10 -20.58 -15.73
C GLY A 22 0.45 -19.83 -14.45
N ASP A 23 -0.51 -19.08 -13.91
CA ASP A 23 -0.38 -18.44 -12.62
C ASP A 23 -0.15 -19.52 -11.53
N LEU A 24 0.81 -19.28 -10.62
CA LEU A 24 1.12 -20.19 -9.51
C LEU A 24 0.07 -20.08 -8.40
N VAL A 25 -0.58 -18.92 -8.30
CA VAL A 25 -1.73 -18.69 -7.42
C VAL A 25 -2.90 -18.14 -8.23
N ARG A 26 -4.11 -18.45 -7.79
CA ARG A 26 -5.34 -17.82 -8.31
C ARG A 26 -5.90 -16.91 -7.23
N LEU A 27 -6.37 -15.73 -7.62
CA LEU A 27 -6.97 -14.79 -6.68
C LEU A 27 -8.47 -15.07 -6.57
N TYR A 28 -8.94 -15.18 -5.33
CA TYR A 28 -10.34 -15.30 -4.99
C TYR A 28 -10.79 -14.12 -4.13
N GLU A 29 -12.02 -13.71 -4.33
CA GLU A 29 -12.76 -12.87 -3.40
C GLU A 29 -13.33 -13.77 -2.32
N TRP A 30 -12.99 -13.50 -1.07
CA TRP A 30 -13.53 -14.20 0.08
C TRP A 30 -14.36 -13.23 0.92
N SER A 31 -15.66 -13.52 1.07
CA SER A 31 -16.61 -12.69 1.81
C SER A 31 -17.19 -13.48 2.99
N PRO A 32 -16.42 -13.73 4.05
CA PRO A 32 -16.91 -14.45 5.22
C PRO A 32 -17.86 -13.54 6.02
N GLY A 33 -19.16 -13.69 5.84
CA GLY A 33 -20.24 -13.10 6.65
C GLY A 33 -20.15 -11.59 6.94
N ASN A 34 -19.40 -11.19 7.95
CA ASN A 34 -19.41 -9.83 8.52
C ASN A 34 -18.28 -8.93 8.03
N THR A 35 -17.76 -9.13 6.83
CA THR A 35 -16.64 -8.34 6.29
C THR A 35 -17.08 -7.02 5.70
N LEU A 36 -16.29 -5.98 5.90
CA LEU A 36 -16.55 -4.64 5.34
C LEU A 36 -16.39 -4.62 3.81
N ALA A 37 -15.49 -5.43 3.27
CA ALA A 37 -15.26 -5.62 1.85
C ALA A 37 -14.70 -7.04 1.63
N PRO A 38 -14.81 -7.62 0.41
CA PRO A 38 -14.20 -8.91 0.10
C PRO A 38 -12.70 -8.90 0.36
N ILE A 39 -12.20 -10.01 0.93
CA ILE A 39 -10.75 -10.25 1.11
C ILE A 39 -10.20 -10.86 -0.17
N ILE A 40 -9.01 -10.46 -0.55
CA ILE A 40 -8.24 -11.16 -1.60
C ILE A 40 -7.50 -12.32 -0.97
N LEU A 41 -7.88 -13.53 -1.39
CA LEU A 41 -7.30 -14.79 -0.94
C LEU A 41 -6.49 -15.43 -2.08
N PRO A 42 -5.16 -15.59 -1.93
CA PRO A 42 -4.36 -16.35 -2.89
C PRO A 42 -4.54 -17.85 -2.68
N VAL A 43 -4.98 -18.55 -3.70
CA VAL A 43 -5.23 -20.01 -3.75
C VAL A 43 -4.15 -20.66 -4.63
N LYS A 44 -3.37 -21.57 -4.06
CA LYS A 44 -2.29 -22.28 -4.77
C LYS A 44 -2.83 -23.21 -5.86
N SER A 45 -1.99 -23.57 -6.79
CA SER A 45 -2.32 -24.64 -7.77
C SER A 45 -2.65 -25.94 -7.03
N GLY A 46 -3.79 -26.56 -7.36
CA GLY A 46 -4.28 -27.79 -6.71
C GLY A 46 -4.96 -27.61 -5.36
N GLU A 47 -5.04 -26.39 -4.83
CA GLU A 47 -5.73 -26.06 -3.57
C GLU A 47 -7.15 -25.59 -3.89
N THR A 48 -8.12 -25.90 -3.00
CA THR A 48 -9.45 -25.27 -3.03
C THR A 48 -9.43 -23.94 -2.24
N PRO A 49 -10.38 -23.02 -2.48
CA PRO A 49 -10.47 -21.79 -1.70
C PRO A 49 -10.64 -22.03 -0.18
N GLU A 50 -11.36 -23.06 0.21
CA GLU A 50 -11.54 -23.46 1.61
C GLU A 50 -10.22 -23.95 2.23
N GLN A 51 -9.44 -24.72 1.47
CA GLN A 51 -8.11 -25.17 1.88
C GLN A 51 -7.15 -23.98 2.02
N ALA A 52 -7.21 -23.03 1.10
CA ALA A 52 -6.41 -21.81 1.13
C ALA A 52 -6.74 -20.95 2.36
N ALA A 53 -8.03 -20.75 2.66
CA ALA A 53 -8.46 -20.02 3.85
C ALA A 53 -8.02 -20.74 5.13
N THR A 54 -8.16 -22.07 5.19
CA THR A 54 -7.70 -22.89 6.32
C THR A 54 -6.19 -22.80 6.49
N ARG A 55 -5.41 -22.87 5.40
CA ARG A 55 -3.95 -22.68 5.41
C ARG A 55 -3.60 -21.29 5.94
N TYR A 56 -4.23 -20.25 5.41
CA TYR A 56 -4.01 -18.87 5.84
C TYR A 56 -4.22 -18.73 7.35
N MET A 57 -5.35 -19.20 7.87
CA MET A 57 -5.68 -19.14 9.30
C MET A 57 -4.70 -19.94 10.16
N ARG A 58 -4.29 -21.13 9.72
CA ARG A 58 -3.31 -21.96 10.43
C ARG A 58 -1.95 -21.30 10.52
N GLU A 59 -1.46 -20.73 9.42
CA GLU A 59 -0.16 -20.07 9.40
C GLU A 59 -0.18 -18.77 10.21
N LEU A 60 -1.31 -18.05 10.23
CA LEU A 60 -1.50 -16.90 11.09
C LEU A 60 -1.37 -17.29 12.59
N GLN A 61 -2.03 -18.38 13.02
CA GLN A 61 -1.96 -18.86 14.40
C GLN A 61 -0.54 -19.26 14.84
N ARG A 62 0.33 -19.62 13.90
CA ARG A 62 1.73 -19.99 14.18
C ARG A 62 2.66 -18.81 14.37
N GLN A 63 2.18 -17.60 14.14
CA GLN A 63 2.99 -16.37 14.21
C GLN A 63 2.47 -15.48 15.35
N PRO A 64 3.06 -15.57 16.56
CA PRO A 64 2.59 -14.82 17.73
C PRO A 64 2.51 -13.31 17.48
N GLU A 65 3.50 -12.74 16.77
CA GLU A 65 3.55 -11.33 16.43
C GLU A 65 2.32 -10.87 15.62
N LEU A 66 1.83 -11.74 14.72
CA LEU A 66 0.63 -11.46 13.95
C LEU A 66 -0.65 -11.71 14.77
N MET A 67 -0.59 -12.63 15.73
CA MET A 67 -1.72 -12.88 16.63
C MET A 67 -2.00 -11.72 17.58
N GLU A 68 -1.00 -10.90 17.90
CA GLU A 68 -1.22 -9.66 18.68
C GLU A 68 -2.19 -8.72 17.97
N LEU A 69 -2.17 -8.71 16.63
CA LEU A 69 -3.11 -7.94 15.83
C LEU A 69 -4.56 -8.35 16.06
N PHE A 70 -4.78 -9.56 16.54
CA PHE A 70 -6.10 -10.14 16.86
C PHE A 70 -6.39 -10.15 18.35
N GLU A 71 -5.66 -9.37 19.15
CA GLU A 71 -5.80 -9.39 20.61
C GLU A 71 -5.70 -10.82 21.18
N GLY A 72 -4.87 -11.66 20.56
CA GLY A 72 -4.69 -13.06 20.93
C GLY A 72 -5.85 -13.99 20.55
N ARG A 73 -6.86 -13.49 19.80
CA ARG A 73 -8.00 -14.31 19.36
C ARG A 73 -7.86 -14.67 17.89
N THR A 74 -8.15 -15.92 17.54
CA THR A 74 -8.31 -16.30 16.12
C THR A 74 -9.57 -15.66 15.57
N PRO A 75 -9.50 -14.94 14.44
CA PRO A 75 -10.71 -14.40 13.82
C PRO A 75 -11.63 -15.57 13.41
N ASP A 76 -12.89 -15.48 13.82
CA ASP A 76 -13.93 -16.43 13.41
C ASP A 76 -14.42 -16.03 12.01
N LEU A 77 -13.75 -16.56 10.98
CA LEU A 77 -14.08 -16.31 9.59
C LEU A 77 -14.73 -17.54 8.98
N ALA A 78 -15.96 -17.39 8.52
CA ALA A 78 -16.67 -18.47 7.85
C ALA A 78 -15.95 -18.95 6.59
N LEU A 79 -15.74 -20.26 6.44
CA LEU A 79 -15.14 -20.88 5.26
C LEU A 79 -16.19 -20.99 4.11
N SER A 80 -16.75 -19.84 3.74
CA SER A 80 -17.77 -19.73 2.69
C SER A 80 -17.66 -18.38 1.98
N GLY A 81 -18.41 -18.19 0.91
CA GLY A 81 -18.45 -16.91 0.20
C GLY A 81 -17.25 -16.67 -0.71
N PHE A 82 -16.65 -17.73 -1.26
CA PHE A 82 -15.56 -17.65 -2.21
C PHE A 82 -16.05 -17.45 -3.65
N LYS A 83 -15.43 -16.52 -4.37
CA LYS A 83 -15.65 -16.31 -5.80
C LYS A 83 -14.30 -16.09 -6.48
N PRO A 84 -14.05 -16.69 -7.66
CA PRO A 84 -12.88 -16.33 -8.45
C PRO A 84 -12.88 -14.83 -8.74
N LEU A 85 -11.74 -14.16 -8.59
CA LEU A 85 -11.61 -12.77 -8.97
C LEU A 85 -11.80 -12.64 -10.48
N ASN A 86 -12.90 -12.04 -10.90
CA ASN A 86 -13.28 -11.95 -12.30
C ASN A 86 -12.30 -11.07 -13.08
N GLU A 87 -11.57 -11.65 -14.02
CA GLU A 87 -10.57 -10.94 -14.84
C GLU A 87 -11.23 -9.99 -15.86
N ASN A 88 -12.46 -10.30 -16.28
CA ASN A 88 -13.18 -9.57 -17.31
C ASN A 88 -14.03 -8.42 -16.76
N SER A 89 -13.98 -8.12 -15.46
CA SER A 89 -14.72 -7.00 -14.90
C SER A 89 -14.17 -5.68 -15.46
N ARG A 90 -15.06 -4.89 -16.11
CA ARG A 90 -14.75 -3.51 -16.53
C ARG A 90 -14.73 -2.54 -15.35
N GLU A 91 -15.11 -2.99 -14.16
CA GLU A 91 -15.08 -2.19 -12.94
C GLU A 91 -13.66 -1.96 -12.51
N SER A 92 -13.37 -0.73 -12.19
CA SER A 92 -12.09 -0.39 -11.58
C SER A 92 -12.05 -0.93 -10.15
N ARG A 93 -10.90 -1.47 -9.75
CA ARG A 93 -10.69 -2.10 -8.44
C ARG A 93 -9.73 -1.27 -7.61
N ALA A 94 -10.04 -1.14 -6.33
CA ALA A 94 -9.17 -0.55 -5.32
C ALA A 94 -8.82 -1.61 -4.27
N LEU A 95 -7.53 -1.73 -3.97
CA LEU A 95 -7.00 -2.63 -2.96
C LEU A 95 -6.63 -1.85 -1.72
N LEU A 96 -7.18 -2.24 -0.57
CA LEU A 96 -6.83 -1.70 0.74
C LEU A 96 -5.90 -2.69 1.43
N ILE A 97 -4.65 -2.30 1.71
CA ILE A 97 -3.76 -3.10 2.56
C ILE A 97 -4.10 -2.74 4.00
N ALA A 98 -4.75 -3.64 4.69
CA ALA A 98 -5.32 -3.38 6.00
C ALA A 98 -4.90 -4.41 7.03
N ASN A 99 -4.79 -3.96 8.28
CA ASN A 99 -4.64 -4.83 9.44
C ASN A 99 -5.98 -5.50 9.76
N LEU A 100 -6.08 -6.82 9.60
CA LEU A 100 -7.33 -7.56 9.70
C LEU A 100 -8.14 -7.33 10.99
N PRO A 101 -7.60 -7.35 12.22
CA PRO A 101 -8.44 -7.19 13.41
C PRO A 101 -8.88 -5.76 13.69
N LYS A 102 -7.99 -4.79 13.51
CA LYS A 102 -8.31 -3.38 13.76
C LYS A 102 -9.08 -2.73 12.62
N ASP A 103 -8.76 -3.12 11.36
CA ASP A 103 -9.32 -2.49 10.17
C ASP A 103 -10.40 -3.36 9.49
N TYR A 104 -10.61 -4.56 10.00
CA TYR A 104 -11.47 -5.58 9.42
C TYR A 104 -12.81 -5.73 10.14
N GLY A 105 -12.95 -5.21 11.35
CA GLY A 105 -14.18 -5.21 12.10
C GLY A 105 -15.25 -4.29 11.48
N MET A 106 -16.53 -4.54 11.81
CA MET A 106 -17.66 -3.72 11.34
C MET A 106 -17.53 -2.24 11.72
N ASN A 107 -16.69 -1.91 12.69
CA ASN A 107 -16.49 -0.55 13.20
C ASN A 107 -15.23 0.15 12.66
N SER A 108 -14.51 -0.43 11.70
CA SER A 108 -13.33 0.24 11.15
C SER A 108 -13.72 1.44 10.27
N GLN A 109 -13.73 2.60 10.87
CA GLN A 109 -14.14 3.82 10.20
C GLN A 109 -13.26 4.16 8.99
N ARG A 110 -11.97 3.80 9.05
CA ARG A 110 -11.02 4.03 7.94
C ARG A 110 -11.43 3.24 6.70
N VAL A 111 -11.64 1.92 6.86
CA VAL A 111 -12.07 1.04 5.75
C VAL A 111 -13.43 1.46 5.20
N ILE A 112 -14.39 1.78 6.11
CA ILE A 112 -15.73 2.25 5.73
C ILE A 112 -15.65 3.51 4.85
N ASN A 113 -14.83 4.47 5.25
CA ASN A 113 -14.72 5.74 4.54
C ASN A 113 -14.03 5.57 3.17
N PHE A 114 -12.95 4.79 3.09
CA PHE A 114 -12.37 4.43 1.78
C PHE A 114 -13.36 3.71 0.88
N LYS A 115 -14.07 2.71 1.41
CA LYS A 115 -15.08 1.98 0.64
C LYS A 115 -16.16 2.91 0.08
N LYS A 116 -16.67 3.86 0.88
CA LYS A 116 -17.65 4.86 0.42
C LYS A 116 -17.11 5.71 -0.73
N ILE A 117 -15.89 6.23 -0.61
CA ILE A 117 -15.25 7.05 -1.65
C ILE A 117 -15.04 6.25 -2.94
N PHE A 118 -14.54 5.02 -2.84
CA PHE A 118 -14.34 4.17 -4.00
C PHE A 118 -15.66 3.80 -4.67
N ALA A 119 -16.71 3.49 -3.91
CA ALA A 119 -18.05 3.21 -4.46
C ALA A 119 -18.62 4.42 -5.22
N GLN A 120 -18.49 5.64 -4.69
CA GLN A 120 -18.90 6.87 -5.37
C GLN A 120 -18.13 7.09 -6.68
N SER A 121 -16.93 6.56 -6.79
CA SER A 121 -16.08 6.64 -7.98
C SER A 121 -16.18 5.40 -8.87
N ARG A 122 -17.18 4.55 -8.65
CA ARG A 122 -17.41 3.30 -9.39
C ARG A 122 -16.25 2.31 -9.31
N HIS A 123 -15.59 2.22 -8.14
CA HIS A 123 -14.57 1.23 -7.86
C HIS A 123 -15.10 0.22 -6.85
N SER A 124 -14.89 -1.05 -7.12
CA SER A 124 -15.03 -2.10 -6.14
C SER A 124 -13.83 -2.11 -5.20
N SER A 125 -14.08 -2.14 -3.90
CA SER A 125 -13.01 -2.17 -2.87
C SER A 125 -12.80 -3.59 -2.38
N PHE A 126 -11.53 -3.96 -2.24
CA PHE A 126 -11.08 -5.25 -1.72
C PHE A 126 -10.07 -5.02 -0.61
N ILE A 127 -10.01 -5.94 0.35
CA ILE A 127 -9.01 -5.94 1.40
C ILE A 127 -7.94 -6.98 1.07
N LEU A 128 -6.68 -6.56 1.03
CA LEU A 128 -5.55 -7.48 1.10
C LEU A 128 -5.06 -7.48 2.54
N PRO A 129 -5.15 -8.61 3.24
CA PRO A 129 -4.51 -8.73 4.54
C PRO A 129 -3.01 -8.49 4.38
N MET A 130 -2.43 -7.67 5.24
CA MET A 130 -1.01 -7.30 5.19
C MET A 130 -0.03 -8.45 5.38
N ASN A 131 -0.53 -9.64 5.52
CA ASN A 131 0.20 -10.90 5.67
C ASN A 131 -0.40 -11.99 4.78
N ALA A 132 -0.99 -11.61 3.64
CA ALA A 132 -1.68 -12.52 2.72
C ALA A 132 -0.76 -13.60 2.10
N ASN A 133 0.56 -13.43 2.26
CA ASN A 133 1.54 -14.42 1.80
C ASN A 133 1.73 -15.62 2.75
N LEU A 134 0.96 -15.69 3.85
CA LEU A 134 1.12 -16.79 4.81
C LEU A 134 0.99 -18.17 4.16
N GLY A 135 2.04 -18.98 4.31
CA GLY A 135 2.14 -20.31 3.73
C GLY A 135 2.33 -20.35 2.21
N LEU A 136 2.64 -19.24 1.55
CA LEU A 136 3.10 -19.21 0.15
C LEU A 136 4.62 -19.36 0.07
N SER A 137 5.10 -20.00 -0.98
CA SER A 137 6.53 -19.99 -1.35
C SER A 137 6.94 -18.58 -1.85
N LEU A 138 8.23 -18.36 -2.01
CA LEU A 138 8.75 -17.11 -2.56
C LEU A 138 8.25 -16.85 -4.00
N GLU A 139 8.15 -17.90 -4.80
CA GLU A 139 7.68 -17.80 -6.20
C GLU A 139 6.17 -17.50 -6.25
N GLU A 140 5.38 -18.21 -5.45
CA GLU A 140 3.94 -17.95 -5.30
C GLU A 140 3.68 -16.52 -4.80
N THR A 141 4.50 -16.03 -3.87
CA THR A 141 4.40 -14.64 -3.37
C THR A 141 4.73 -13.62 -4.45
N ARG A 142 5.74 -13.86 -5.27
CA ARG A 142 6.08 -13.02 -6.43
C ARG A 142 4.95 -12.97 -7.45
N ASP A 143 4.34 -14.13 -7.72
CA ASP A 143 3.20 -14.22 -8.62
C ASP A 143 1.97 -13.49 -8.07
N LEU A 144 1.68 -13.62 -6.76
CA LEU A 144 0.67 -12.83 -6.07
C LEU A 144 0.88 -11.32 -6.28
N PHE A 145 2.10 -10.81 -6.06
CA PHE A 145 2.39 -9.38 -6.21
C PHE A 145 2.28 -8.89 -7.66
N LYS A 146 2.70 -9.71 -8.61
CA LYS A 146 2.52 -9.44 -10.05
C LYS A 146 1.02 -9.30 -10.38
N GLN A 147 0.21 -10.28 -9.99
CA GLN A 147 -1.23 -10.25 -10.24
C GLN A 147 -1.94 -9.08 -9.56
N ILE A 148 -1.55 -8.72 -8.33
CA ILE A 148 -2.05 -7.51 -7.66
C ILE A 148 -1.74 -6.27 -8.50
N SER A 149 -0.51 -6.14 -8.99
CA SER A 149 -0.10 -4.98 -9.79
C SER A 149 -0.83 -4.90 -11.14
N GLU A 150 -1.26 -6.03 -11.68
CA GLU A 150 -1.99 -6.10 -12.95
C GLU A 150 -3.50 -5.88 -12.79
N LYS A 151 -4.08 -6.41 -11.71
CA LYS A 151 -5.53 -6.46 -11.50
C LYS A 151 -6.09 -5.30 -10.67
N PHE A 152 -5.23 -4.57 -9.93
CA PHE A 152 -5.64 -3.47 -9.06
C PHE A 152 -4.98 -2.15 -9.48
N PRO A 153 -5.65 -1.32 -10.26
CA PRO A 153 -5.11 -0.04 -10.71
C PRO A 153 -4.97 0.99 -9.58
N PHE A 154 -5.57 0.74 -8.42
CA PHE A 154 -5.47 1.60 -7.25
C PHE A 154 -5.16 0.78 -6.00
N MET A 155 -4.11 1.17 -5.26
CA MET A 155 -3.71 0.54 -4.02
C MET A 155 -3.59 1.58 -2.91
N VAL A 156 -4.16 1.28 -1.74
CA VAL A 156 -4.05 2.11 -0.53
C VAL A 156 -3.25 1.35 0.52
N ALA A 157 -2.08 1.88 0.89
CA ALA A 157 -1.38 1.47 2.09
C ALA A 157 -1.94 2.27 3.27
N MET A 158 -2.60 1.60 4.21
CA MET A 158 -3.33 2.22 5.30
C MET A 158 -2.46 2.50 6.52
N GLY A 159 -2.98 3.32 7.43
CA GLY A 159 -2.37 3.61 8.72
C GLY A 159 -2.24 2.38 9.63
N GLY A 160 -1.47 2.48 10.71
CA GLY A 160 -1.27 1.41 11.69
C GLY A 160 -0.10 1.67 12.63
N ASP A 161 0.41 0.60 13.25
CA ASP A 161 1.55 0.63 14.17
C ASP A 161 2.87 0.97 13.45
N ASP A 162 3.92 1.31 14.22
CA ASP A 162 5.17 1.84 13.66
C ASP A 162 5.92 0.84 12.76
N VAL A 163 6.74 1.39 11.87
CA VAL A 163 7.62 0.61 10.99
C VAL A 163 8.90 0.25 11.72
N GLU A 164 9.35 -1.00 11.59
CA GLU A 164 10.58 -1.52 12.19
C GLU A 164 11.82 -0.75 11.72
N PRO A 165 12.58 -0.10 12.64
CA PRO A 165 13.68 0.78 12.29
C PRO A 165 14.86 0.11 11.55
N THR A 166 15.09 -1.18 11.78
CA THR A 166 16.17 -1.92 11.09
C THR A 166 15.94 -1.98 9.57
N LEU A 167 14.68 -1.90 9.10
CA LEU A 167 14.32 -1.91 7.69
C LEU A 167 14.73 -0.62 6.95
N TYR A 168 14.93 0.48 7.68
CA TYR A 168 15.51 1.71 7.15
C TYR A 168 16.87 2.06 7.74
N LYS A 169 17.62 1.01 8.21
CA LYS A 169 19.00 1.07 8.68
C LYS A 169 19.21 1.97 9.90
N LYS A 170 18.29 1.92 10.85
CA LYS A 170 18.36 2.62 12.13
C LYS A 170 18.21 1.62 13.29
N GLN A 171 18.75 1.99 14.45
CA GLN A 171 18.42 1.34 15.71
C GLN A 171 17.05 1.85 16.18
N ASN A 172 16.30 1.00 16.88
CA ASN A 172 15.07 1.43 17.51
C ASN A 172 15.38 2.29 18.74
N THR A 173 14.92 3.53 18.73
CA THR A 173 15.02 4.48 19.83
C THR A 173 13.66 4.90 20.38
N HIS A 174 12.64 4.97 19.52
CA HIS A 174 11.32 5.47 19.88
C HIS A 174 10.16 4.77 19.16
N SER A 175 10.43 3.86 18.21
CA SER A 175 9.37 3.12 17.53
C SER A 175 8.70 2.10 18.45
N ARG A 176 7.37 1.95 18.33
CA ARG A 176 6.52 1.14 19.21
C ARG A 176 5.73 0.13 18.40
N ASN A 177 5.47 -1.04 18.99
CA ASN A 177 4.58 -2.06 18.40
C ASN A 177 4.97 -2.45 16.97
N THR A 178 6.27 -2.55 16.66
CA THR A 178 6.74 -2.93 15.34
C THR A 178 6.48 -4.41 15.05
N ILE A 179 6.11 -4.74 13.83
CA ILE A 179 5.87 -6.12 13.37
C ILE A 179 6.71 -6.35 12.10
N PRO A 180 7.96 -6.83 12.23
CA PRO A 180 8.90 -6.95 11.11
C PRO A 180 8.39 -7.82 9.96
N THR A 181 7.68 -8.88 10.25
CA THR A 181 7.11 -9.79 9.22
C THR A 181 6.06 -9.10 8.35
N ARG A 182 5.21 -8.30 8.97
CA ARG A 182 4.25 -7.42 8.29
C ARG A 182 4.96 -6.39 7.41
N ASP A 183 5.92 -5.69 8.00
CA ASP A 183 6.63 -4.62 7.30
C ASP A 183 7.39 -5.15 6.08
N GLN A 184 8.05 -6.30 6.20
CA GLN A 184 8.74 -6.95 5.09
C GLN A 184 7.78 -7.33 3.95
N PHE A 185 6.62 -7.84 4.28
CA PHE A 185 5.59 -8.17 3.28
C PHE A 185 5.11 -6.91 2.54
N GLU A 186 4.75 -5.86 3.28
CA GLU A 186 4.27 -4.61 2.69
C GLU A 186 5.36 -3.92 1.84
N ILE A 187 6.62 -3.89 2.29
CA ILE A 187 7.74 -3.34 1.53
C ILE A 187 7.92 -4.08 0.20
N GLN A 188 7.87 -5.41 0.19
CA GLN A 188 8.03 -6.20 -1.03
C GLN A 188 6.85 -5.99 -2.00
N LEU A 189 5.63 -5.97 -1.49
CA LEU A 189 4.44 -5.67 -2.27
C LEU A 189 4.50 -4.28 -2.90
N ILE A 190 4.80 -3.25 -2.10
CA ILE A 190 4.90 -1.86 -2.57
C ILE A 190 5.99 -1.73 -3.64
N LYS A 191 7.18 -2.31 -3.41
CA LYS A 191 8.25 -2.32 -4.42
C LYS A 191 7.79 -2.95 -5.73
N SER A 192 7.15 -4.11 -5.66
CA SER A 192 6.63 -4.81 -6.85
C SER A 192 5.56 -3.97 -7.56
N TYR A 193 4.64 -3.38 -6.81
CA TYR A 193 3.55 -2.57 -7.36
C TYR A 193 4.06 -1.30 -8.06
N VAL A 194 4.97 -0.57 -7.42
CA VAL A 194 5.55 0.66 -7.97
C VAL A 194 6.41 0.38 -9.20
N ALA A 195 7.18 -0.71 -9.20
CA ALA A 195 8.04 -1.10 -10.31
C ALA A 195 7.26 -1.39 -11.62
N GLN A 196 5.99 -1.76 -11.53
CA GLN A 196 5.16 -2.00 -12.73
C GLN A 196 4.69 -0.71 -13.41
N GLU A 197 4.74 0.43 -12.73
CA GLU A 197 4.31 1.75 -13.24
C GLU A 197 2.90 1.77 -13.88
N LYS A 198 2.03 0.84 -13.48
CA LYS A 198 0.67 0.67 -14.03
C LYS A 198 -0.42 1.25 -13.13
N GLY A 199 -0.21 1.19 -11.81
CA GLY A 199 -1.20 1.59 -10.82
C GLY A 199 -0.87 2.90 -10.11
N PHE A 200 -1.79 3.33 -9.25
CA PHE A 200 -1.64 4.48 -8.36
C PHE A 200 -1.57 4.02 -6.91
N LEU A 201 -0.53 4.42 -6.19
CA LEU A 201 -0.36 4.14 -4.77
C LEU A 201 -0.74 5.36 -3.93
N LEU A 202 -1.69 5.19 -3.01
CA LEU A 202 -1.98 6.13 -1.93
C LEU A 202 -1.45 5.54 -0.62
N GLY A 203 -0.52 6.23 0.03
CA GLY A 203 -0.10 5.92 1.40
C GLY A 203 -0.70 6.90 2.39
N VAL A 204 -1.23 6.41 3.52
CA VAL A 204 -1.82 7.25 4.57
C VAL A 204 -1.19 6.93 5.91
N CYS A 205 -0.68 7.92 6.61
CA CYS A 205 -0.03 7.83 7.92
C CYS A 205 1.12 6.80 7.90
N ARG A 206 1.02 5.67 8.64
CA ARG A 206 2.00 4.59 8.53
C ARG A 206 2.14 4.06 7.09
N GLY A 207 1.05 4.02 6.31
CA GLY A 207 1.11 3.64 4.89
C GLY A 207 1.99 4.56 4.05
N SER A 208 2.04 5.84 4.36
CA SER A 208 3.01 6.80 3.81
C SER A 208 4.44 6.44 4.21
N GLN A 209 4.65 6.14 5.47
CA GLN A 209 5.96 5.82 6.06
C GLN A 209 6.54 4.53 5.47
N ILE A 210 5.77 3.42 5.48
CA ILE A 210 6.24 2.14 4.93
C ILE A 210 6.49 2.22 3.42
N SER A 211 5.70 3.01 2.69
CA SER A 211 5.90 3.26 1.26
C SER A 211 7.19 4.03 1.01
N ALA A 212 7.48 5.05 1.81
CA ALA A 212 8.73 5.79 1.73
C ALA A 212 9.94 4.90 2.09
N VAL A 213 9.84 4.05 3.12
CA VAL A 213 10.87 3.07 3.48
C VAL A 213 11.10 2.08 2.34
N ALA A 214 10.06 1.57 1.69
CA ALA A 214 10.17 0.72 0.51
C ALA A 214 10.96 1.38 -0.63
N LEU A 215 10.89 2.71 -0.74
CA LEU A 215 11.61 3.53 -1.71
C LEU A 215 12.99 4.03 -1.22
N GLY A 216 13.45 3.56 -0.04
CA GLY A 216 14.78 3.85 0.51
C GLY A 216 14.88 5.14 1.31
N TYR A 217 13.78 5.69 1.78
CA TYR A 217 13.76 6.81 2.73
C TYR A 217 13.88 6.31 4.17
N GLN A 218 14.26 7.20 5.07
CA GLN A 218 14.30 6.96 6.51
C GLN A 218 13.13 7.64 7.20
N LEU A 219 12.87 7.23 8.44
CA LEU A 219 11.84 7.83 9.28
C LEU A 219 12.46 8.55 10.48
N MET A 220 11.84 9.62 10.89
CA MET A 220 11.91 10.24 12.19
C MET A 220 11.05 9.38 13.13
N GLN A 221 11.69 8.74 14.13
CA GLN A 221 11.00 7.78 15.00
C GLN A 221 10.12 8.44 16.06
N ASP A 222 10.37 9.72 16.35
CA ASP A 222 9.55 10.52 17.25
C ASP A 222 9.69 11.99 16.88
N VAL A 223 8.63 12.59 16.38
CA VAL A 223 8.63 13.98 15.92
C VAL A 223 8.90 14.95 17.06
N PRO A 224 8.23 14.87 18.24
CA PRO A 224 8.52 15.76 19.36
C PRO A 224 9.99 15.69 19.82
N PHE A 225 10.59 14.52 19.83
CA PHE A 225 12.00 14.36 20.19
C PHE A 225 12.94 15.06 19.20
N HIS A 226 12.62 15.04 17.91
CA HIS A 226 13.50 15.55 16.86
C HIS A 226 13.35 17.04 16.58
N VAL A 227 12.12 17.56 16.59
CA VAL A 227 11.81 18.95 16.19
C VAL A 227 11.14 19.78 17.30
N GLY A 228 10.88 19.17 18.47
CA GLY A 228 10.13 19.78 19.56
C GLY A 228 8.61 19.68 19.38
N ASP A 229 7.89 20.26 20.30
CA ASP A 229 6.44 20.14 20.45
C ASP A 229 5.66 21.42 20.03
N LYS A 230 6.30 22.31 19.28
CA LYS A 230 5.67 23.58 18.82
C LYS A 230 4.46 23.34 17.91
N VAL A 231 4.48 22.25 17.14
CA VAL A 231 3.36 21.77 16.34
C VAL A 231 2.92 20.42 16.92
N SER A 232 1.64 20.30 17.23
CA SER A 232 1.08 19.04 17.74
C SER A 232 0.81 18.07 16.60
N HIS A 233 1.43 16.88 16.69
CA HIS A 233 1.20 15.79 15.72
C HIS A 233 0.39 14.63 16.32
N GLY A 234 0.05 14.69 17.60
CA GLY A 234 -0.65 13.64 18.33
C GLY A 234 -2.10 13.97 18.62
N ASN A 235 -3.04 13.62 17.75
CA ASN A 235 -4.49 13.80 17.91
C ASN A 235 -4.94 15.27 17.96
N ASP A 236 -4.47 16.07 17.00
CA ASP A 236 -4.78 17.48 16.88
C ASP A 236 -4.98 17.88 15.41
N TRP A 237 -5.16 19.17 15.18
CA TRP A 237 -5.23 19.78 13.85
C TRP A 237 -4.14 20.84 13.72
N HIS A 238 -3.42 20.82 12.60
CA HIS A 238 -2.46 21.86 12.30
C HIS A 238 -2.49 22.26 10.82
N GLU A 239 -1.94 23.44 10.55
CA GLU A 239 -1.79 23.94 9.21
C GLU A 239 -0.51 23.43 8.58
N ILE A 240 -0.61 22.96 7.33
CA ILE A 240 0.53 22.55 6.51
C ILE A 240 0.68 23.49 5.32
N GLN A 241 1.93 23.69 4.88
CA GLN A 241 2.25 24.41 3.65
C GLN A 241 2.34 23.41 2.51
N VAL A 242 1.49 23.54 1.50
CA VAL A 242 1.48 22.71 0.30
C VAL A 242 2.42 23.32 -0.75
N HIS A 243 3.29 22.49 -1.31
CA HIS A 243 4.26 22.87 -2.32
C HIS A 243 3.79 22.48 -3.72
N LYS A 244 4.12 23.30 -4.71
CA LYS A 244 3.88 22.96 -6.11
C LYS A 244 4.85 21.86 -6.56
N THR A 245 4.31 20.72 -6.98
CA THR A 245 5.08 19.61 -7.53
C THR A 245 4.89 19.51 -9.04
N LYS A 246 5.63 18.63 -9.70
CA LYS A 246 5.52 18.42 -11.15
C LYS A 246 4.10 18.04 -11.59
N HIS A 247 3.45 17.12 -10.86
CA HIS A 247 2.09 16.66 -11.16
C HIS A 247 1.03 17.42 -10.37
N ASN A 248 1.47 18.06 -9.28
CA ASN A 248 0.66 18.96 -8.45
C ASN A 248 -0.66 18.29 -7.96
N ILE A 249 -0.58 17.01 -7.60
CA ILE A 249 -1.77 16.24 -7.19
C ILE A 249 -2.40 16.89 -5.96
N LEU A 250 -1.63 17.03 -4.87
CA LEU A 250 -2.12 17.66 -3.65
C LEU A 250 -2.40 19.15 -3.86
N GLY A 251 -1.52 19.88 -4.52
CA GLY A 251 -1.69 21.32 -4.76
C GLY A 251 -2.94 21.67 -5.55
N SER A 252 -3.37 20.79 -6.48
CA SER A 252 -4.64 21.00 -7.22
C SER A 252 -5.89 20.89 -6.35
N LEU A 253 -5.76 20.39 -5.11
CA LEU A 253 -6.85 20.18 -4.16
C LEU A 253 -6.98 21.32 -3.15
N VAL A 254 -5.96 22.18 -3.06
CA VAL A 254 -5.91 23.31 -2.13
C VAL A 254 -6.66 24.49 -2.74
N PRO A 255 -7.74 24.97 -2.08
CA PRO A 255 -8.58 26.02 -2.65
C PRO A 255 -7.95 27.42 -2.55
N ASN A 256 -6.95 27.59 -1.70
CA ASN A 256 -6.41 28.91 -1.35
C ASN A 256 -5.11 29.23 -2.11
N ALA A 257 -4.95 30.49 -2.47
CA ALA A 257 -3.76 30.97 -3.17
C ALA A 257 -2.49 30.96 -2.30
N ASP A 258 -2.64 30.94 -0.96
CA ASP A 258 -1.55 30.87 0.00
C ASP A 258 -0.93 29.46 0.14
N GLY A 259 -1.58 28.45 -0.45
CA GLY A 259 -1.11 27.08 -0.42
C GLY A 259 -1.24 26.38 0.94
N LYS A 260 -2.05 26.93 1.86
CA LYS A 260 -2.23 26.40 3.20
C LYS A 260 -3.40 25.44 3.29
N LEU A 261 -3.24 24.38 4.07
CA LEU A 261 -4.26 23.37 4.31
C LEU A 261 -4.29 23.00 5.79
N LEU A 262 -5.48 23.04 6.42
CA LEU A 262 -5.68 22.54 7.78
C LEU A 262 -5.99 21.07 7.74
N VAL A 263 -5.17 20.24 8.41
CA VAL A 263 -5.26 18.77 8.41
C VAL A 263 -5.31 18.23 9.84
N ASN A 264 -5.87 17.03 9.98
CA ASN A 264 -5.79 16.28 11.24
C ASN A 264 -4.41 15.61 11.35
N SER A 265 -3.93 15.45 12.58
CA SER A 265 -2.63 14.85 12.86
C SER A 265 -2.76 13.79 13.95
N LEU A 266 -2.39 12.55 13.61
CA LEU A 266 -2.54 11.36 14.45
C LEU A 266 -1.28 10.50 14.35
N HIS A 267 -0.09 11.13 14.45
CA HIS A 267 1.18 10.44 14.29
C HIS A 267 2.25 11.01 15.20
N HIS A 268 3.25 10.20 15.54
CA HIS A 268 4.46 10.64 16.21
C HIS A 268 5.70 10.37 15.37
N GLN A 269 5.57 9.71 14.22
CA GLN A 269 6.64 9.45 13.27
C GLN A 269 6.38 10.18 11.96
N ALA A 270 7.44 10.47 11.20
CA ALA A 270 7.34 11.12 9.90
C ALA A 270 8.45 10.67 8.95
N VAL A 271 8.23 10.82 7.65
CA VAL A 271 9.24 10.57 6.62
C VAL A 271 10.32 11.66 6.67
N ILE A 272 11.58 11.27 6.69
CA ILE A 272 12.70 12.18 6.45
C ILE A 272 12.87 12.34 4.94
N TYR A 273 12.38 13.45 4.41
CA TYR A 273 12.47 13.73 2.97
C TYR A 273 13.90 13.96 2.51
N LYS A 274 14.22 13.48 1.32
CA LYS A 274 15.48 13.74 0.60
C LYS A 274 15.20 13.95 -0.89
N GLU A 275 15.84 14.91 -1.52
CA GLU A 275 15.57 15.29 -2.92
C GLU A 275 15.96 14.22 -3.95
N ASN A 276 17.04 13.47 -3.68
CA ASN A 276 17.63 12.53 -4.62
C ASN A 276 16.94 11.16 -4.67
N GLY A 277 15.60 11.15 -4.59
CA GLY A 277 14.78 9.94 -4.62
C GLY A 277 13.62 10.04 -5.61
N PRO A 278 12.78 9.01 -5.67
CA PRO A 278 11.62 8.99 -6.56
C PRO A 278 10.44 9.87 -6.10
N LEU A 279 10.52 10.47 -4.91
CA LEU A 279 9.50 11.34 -4.36
C LEU A 279 9.85 12.82 -4.49
N GLN A 280 8.84 13.69 -4.52
CA GLN A 280 8.91 15.14 -4.38
C GLN A 280 8.19 15.54 -3.10
N LEU A 281 8.71 16.55 -2.38
CA LEU A 281 8.01 17.13 -1.23
C LEU A 281 6.74 17.85 -1.71
N ALA A 282 5.59 17.42 -1.22
CA ALA A 282 4.28 17.97 -1.60
C ALA A 282 3.66 18.82 -0.50
N ALA A 283 3.95 18.54 0.77
CA ALA A 283 3.55 19.39 1.90
C ALA A 283 4.45 19.20 3.10
N GLN A 284 4.48 20.22 3.97
CA GLN A 284 5.33 20.30 5.14
C GLN A 284 4.65 21.08 6.24
N GLY A 285 4.82 20.66 7.49
CA GLY A 285 4.44 21.43 8.68
C GLY A 285 5.31 22.68 8.86
N HIS A 286 4.87 23.62 9.68
CA HIS A 286 5.67 24.82 10.02
C HIS A 286 6.97 24.50 10.77
N ASP A 287 7.07 23.32 11.35
CA ASP A 287 8.24 22.77 12.04
C ASP A 287 9.19 21.99 11.11
N GLY A 288 8.87 21.95 9.83
CA GLY A 288 9.67 21.25 8.82
C GLY A 288 9.37 19.76 8.68
N VAL A 289 8.39 19.23 9.41
CA VAL A 289 7.97 17.83 9.30
C VAL A 289 7.31 17.57 7.95
N THR A 290 7.69 16.47 7.29
CA THR A 290 7.10 16.05 6.01
C THR A 290 5.67 15.56 6.21
N GLU A 291 4.71 16.26 5.63
CA GLU A 291 3.28 15.95 5.72
C GLU A 291 2.72 15.30 4.46
N ALA A 292 3.36 15.53 3.32
CA ALA A 292 3.03 14.81 2.10
C ALA A 292 4.22 14.74 1.14
N THR A 293 4.29 13.63 0.41
CA THR A 293 5.19 13.46 -0.74
C THR A 293 4.44 12.89 -1.92
N GLU A 294 4.86 13.25 -3.13
CA GLU A 294 4.27 12.87 -4.39
C GLU A 294 5.28 12.12 -5.25
N PHE A 295 4.88 11.07 -5.93
CA PHE A 295 5.76 10.36 -6.84
C PHE A 295 6.13 11.22 -8.04
N LYS A 296 7.43 11.29 -8.38
CA LYS A 296 7.94 12.06 -9.54
C LYS A 296 7.35 11.63 -10.88
N ASN A 297 6.84 10.40 -10.98
CA ASN A 297 6.13 9.89 -12.15
C ASN A 297 4.61 10.14 -12.11
N GLY A 298 4.08 10.77 -11.06
CA GLY A 298 2.65 11.07 -10.88
C GLY A 298 1.78 9.87 -10.48
N ARG A 299 2.40 8.72 -10.13
CA ARG A 299 1.67 7.48 -9.85
C ARG A 299 1.48 7.18 -8.37
N GLY A 300 1.54 8.19 -7.54
CA GLY A 300 1.26 8.02 -6.13
C GLY A 300 1.36 9.31 -5.33
N LEU A 301 0.72 9.27 -4.17
CA LEU A 301 0.67 10.32 -3.18
C LEU A 301 0.78 9.67 -1.79
N LEU A 302 1.67 10.16 -0.98
CA LEU A 302 1.89 9.70 0.39
C LEU A 302 1.53 10.83 1.34
N LEU A 303 0.52 10.62 2.18
CA LEU A 303 -0.03 11.61 3.12
C LEU A 303 0.29 11.17 4.56
N GLN A 304 0.84 12.05 5.36
CA GLN A 304 1.06 11.76 6.78
C GLN A 304 -0.22 11.91 7.59
N PHE A 305 -1.09 12.82 7.21
CA PHE A 305 -2.42 13.03 7.81
C PHE A 305 -3.46 12.03 7.29
N HIS A 306 -4.64 12.00 7.93
CA HIS A 306 -5.72 11.06 7.67
C HIS A 306 -6.93 11.73 6.99
N PRO A 307 -6.95 11.91 5.66
CA PRO A 307 -8.11 12.51 4.99
C PRO A 307 -9.38 11.67 5.14
N GLU A 308 -9.25 10.37 5.33
CA GLU A 308 -10.38 9.46 5.55
C GLU A 308 -11.04 9.62 6.93
N LEU A 309 -10.33 10.22 7.88
CA LEU A 309 -10.85 10.52 9.22
C LEU A 309 -11.21 12.00 9.43
N MET A 310 -10.98 12.84 8.42
CA MET A 310 -11.44 14.24 8.47
C MET A 310 -12.96 14.26 8.32
N ASN A 311 -13.69 14.41 9.42
CA ASN A 311 -15.17 14.45 9.47
C ASN A 311 -15.75 15.73 8.82
N ASN A 312 -15.10 16.22 7.77
CA ASN A 312 -15.51 17.40 7.02
C ASN A 312 -15.53 17.11 5.51
N GLN A 313 -16.14 18.03 4.76
CA GLN A 313 -16.19 17.91 3.30
C GLN A 313 -14.82 17.91 2.64
N LEU A 314 -13.80 18.47 3.30
CA LEU A 314 -12.46 18.59 2.73
C LEU A 314 -11.77 17.25 2.60
N GLY A 315 -11.77 16.40 3.64
CA GLY A 315 -11.19 15.06 3.58
C GLY A 315 -11.82 14.21 2.48
N SER A 316 -13.15 14.21 2.41
CA SER A 316 -13.88 13.52 1.33
C SER A 316 -13.55 14.08 -0.05
N LYS A 317 -13.42 15.41 -0.21
CA LYS A 317 -13.01 16.04 -1.47
C LYS A 317 -11.60 15.67 -1.88
N ILE A 318 -10.65 15.63 -0.93
CA ILE A 318 -9.28 15.20 -1.17
C ILE A 318 -9.29 13.78 -1.74
N LEU A 319 -9.87 12.84 -1.03
CA LEU A 319 -9.92 11.44 -1.45
C LEU A 319 -10.65 11.26 -2.78
N TRP A 320 -11.81 11.89 -2.94
CA TRP A 320 -12.59 11.80 -4.18
C TRP A 320 -11.78 12.29 -5.39
N ARG A 321 -11.10 13.43 -5.28
CA ARG A 321 -10.27 13.96 -6.36
C ARG A 321 -9.06 13.08 -6.64
N ILE A 322 -8.39 12.55 -5.61
CA ILE A 322 -7.29 11.59 -5.80
C ILE A 322 -7.77 10.38 -6.63
N VAL A 323 -8.93 9.85 -6.30
CA VAL A 323 -9.51 8.71 -7.02
C VAL A 323 -9.97 9.09 -8.44
N GLN A 324 -10.43 10.33 -8.66
CA GLN A 324 -10.84 10.83 -9.99
C GLN A 324 -9.68 11.20 -10.91
N GLN A 325 -8.50 11.46 -10.41
CA GLN A 325 -7.31 11.79 -11.23
C GLN A 325 -6.81 10.64 -12.11
N LYS A 326 -7.56 9.57 -12.26
CA LYS A 326 -7.29 8.42 -13.12
C LYS A 326 -6.86 8.74 -14.55
N ASN A 327 -7.28 9.88 -15.09
CA ASN A 327 -6.91 10.29 -16.46
C ASN A 327 -5.40 10.49 -16.66
N VAL A 328 -4.62 10.53 -15.59
CA VAL A 328 -3.15 10.62 -15.65
C VAL A 328 -2.49 9.24 -15.80
N VAL A 329 -3.21 8.15 -15.53
CA VAL A 329 -2.64 6.78 -15.41
C VAL A 329 -2.99 5.85 -16.58
N MET A 330 -3.98 6.20 -17.44
CA MET A 330 -4.27 5.39 -18.63
C MET A 330 -3.29 5.69 -19.76
N PRO A 331 -2.62 4.68 -20.36
CA PRO A 331 -1.87 4.90 -21.59
C PRO A 331 -2.83 5.37 -22.69
N SER A 332 -2.38 6.35 -23.46
CA SER A 332 -3.07 7.08 -24.55
C SER A 332 -3.51 6.19 -25.74
N ARG A 333 -4.27 5.13 -25.52
CA ARG A 333 -4.82 4.30 -26.61
C ARG A 333 -6.32 4.47 -26.87
N CYS A 334 -7.00 5.37 -26.16
CA CYS A 334 -8.45 5.62 -26.38
C CYS A 334 -8.83 7.05 -26.76
N SER A 335 -7.90 7.93 -27.11
CA SER A 335 -8.23 9.30 -27.52
C SER A 335 -8.56 9.47 -29.01
N LYS A 336 -8.90 8.40 -29.75
CA LYS A 336 -9.25 8.47 -31.17
C LYS A 336 -10.68 8.05 -31.52
N ILE A 337 -11.63 8.01 -30.58
CA ILE A 337 -13.02 7.58 -30.88
C ILE A 337 -14.07 8.67 -30.55
N PHE A 338 -13.71 9.89 -30.25
CA PHE A 338 -14.68 11.01 -30.17
C PHE A 338 -14.13 12.22 -30.90
N ALA A 339 -14.06 12.09 -32.23
CA ALA A 339 -14.03 13.20 -33.17
C ALA A 339 -14.80 12.74 -34.40
N LEU A 340 -16.13 12.83 -34.32
CA LEU A 340 -17.09 13.02 -35.42
C LEU A 340 -18.40 13.51 -34.80
#